data_7dcec4779259378278b39fa3d33d0753
#
_entry.id   7dcec4779259378278b39fa3d33d0753
#
_cell.length_a   1.000
_cell.length_b   1.000
_cell.length_c   1.000
_cell.angle_alpha   90.00
_cell.angle_beta   90.00
_cell.angle_gamma   90.00
#
_symmetry.space_group_name_H-M   'P 1'
#
loop_
_entity.id
_entity.type
_entity.pdbx_description
1 polymer ?
#
loop_
_entity_poly.entity_id
_entity_poly.type
_entity_poly.pdbx_seq_one_letter_code
_entity_poly.pdbx_strand_id
1 'polypeptide(L)'
;MPFGAWGFKSPLAHIRSMDHTRPVGPTAAVGRTGLSASLACPARAEADPGNTMSRMSTPVNPLPSPPRVTARKILGKWPVWVFPSVLVALVSFALALVYSGGIGDPQGSTHHLPVGLVNRDSGPLGGQLVHAIADAPDPRQRVSWHILTPAQAQDMFDSGRLYGAIAVPARFTAALTSIIAPAAEVTSTQQPQVTLLTNPGAGSLASSLATGVEQVALRAASQSVGATLERQLRATGATPTAAQTMLLADPITTVTQPGHALATRTGLGLTAFYIALLVVMSGFLGANIINGGVDSALGYAPSELGPRRQVRATVPISRVQTLLVKMVMSAVLSLVTASVVVLATAVVVRLAMPHLFLLWVFAVCASAVVGVGVQAVIAVFGGLGQVVSMFFFVALAIPSAGATIPLEAVPGFYRFLGQFEPMRQIGGGVRAIVYFDARADAGLQRAWIMLALGLVIALVLGLGITHWYDRRGYQRIHPAELTPPSGGPAG
;
A
#
# COMPACT_ATOMS: atom_id res chain seq x y z
N MET A 1 -12.76 -7.06 -38.65
CA MET A 1 -13.33 -8.34 -38.19
C MET A 1 -13.39 -8.31 -36.69
N PRO A 2 -14.48 -8.80 -36.02
CA PRO A 2 -15.14 -7.94 -35.04
C PRO A 2 -14.76 -8.22 -33.57
N PHE A 3 -14.90 -7.18 -32.79
CA PHE A 3 -14.82 -7.18 -31.33
C PHE A 3 -15.85 -8.11 -30.69
N GLY A 4 -15.41 -9.10 -29.91
CA GLY A 4 -16.23 -9.94 -29.06
C GLY A 4 -16.34 -9.35 -27.66
N ALA A 5 -17.56 -8.93 -27.30
CA ALA A 5 -17.92 -8.45 -25.97
C ALA A 5 -17.89 -9.56 -24.94
N TRP A 6 -17.14 -9.39 -23.86
CA TRP A 6 -17.19 -10.25 -22.68
C TRP A 6 -18.28 -9.76 -21.73
N GLY A 7 -19.41 -10.45 -21.75
CA GLY A 7 -20.50 -10.22 -20.82
C GLY A 7 -20.22 -10.85 -19.44
N PHE A 8 -20.07 -10.04 -18.40
CA PHE A 8 -20.13 -10.49 -17.01
C PHE A 8 -21.59 -10.80 -16.65
N LYS A 9 -21.91 -12.08 -16.45
CA LYS A 9 -23.15 -12.49 -15.81
C LYS A 9 -22.93 -12.54 -14.29
N SER A 10 -23.63 -11.67 -13.56
CA SER A 10 -23.80 -11.76 -12.11
C SER A 10 -24.77 -12.88 -11.74
N PRO A 11 -24.47 -13.73 -10.76
CA PRO A 11 -25.45 -14.66 -10.20
C PRO A 11 -26.04 -14.06 -8.90
N LEU A 12 -27.08 -13.26 -9.04
CA LEU A 12 -27.95 -12.90 -7.92
C LEU A 12 -29.40 -12.84 -8.41
N ALA A 13 -30.04 -14.01 -8.44
CA ALA A 13 -31.48 -14.11 -8.50
C ALA A 13 -31.89 -15.53 -8.00
N HIS A 14 -32.26 -15.62 -6.74
CA HIS A 14 -33.26 -16.55 -6.21
C HIS A 14 -33.37 -16.37 -4.69
N ILE A 15 -34.20 -15.41 -4.25
CA ILE A 15 -34.93 -15.52 -3.01
C ILE A 15 -36.39 -15.22 -3.37
N ARG A 16 -37.15 -16.27 -3.39
CA ARG A 16 -38.60 -16.31 -3.61
C ARG A 16 -39.32 -15.68 -2.42
N SER A 17 -40.25 -14.80 -2.72
CA SER A 17 -41.32 -14.34 -1.86
C SER A 17 -42.13 -15.53 -1.27
N MET A 18 -42.34 -15.56 0.04
CA MET A 18 -43.48 -16.21 0.66
C MET A 18 -44.25 -15.16 1.47
N ASP A 19 -45.37 -14.82 0.87
CA ASP A 19 -46.48 -14.07 1.44
C ASP A 19 -47.28 -15.00 2.31
N HIS A 20 -47.54 -14.67 3.56
CA HIS A 20 -48.64 -15.22 4.35
C HIS A 20 -49.19 -14.14 5.31
N THR A 21 -50.28 -13.56 4.83
CA THR A 21 -51.29 -12.89 5.61
C THR A 21 -52.05 -13.89 6.51
N ARG A 22 -52.24 -13.59 7.79
CA ARG A 22 -53.53 -13.40 8.46
C ARG A 22 -53.42 -13.35 10.00
N PRO A 23 -54.37 -12.67 10.66
CA PRO A 23 -54.25 -12.22 12.03
C PRO A 23 -55.05 -13.10 13.00
N VAL A 24 -54.66 -13.15 14.27
CA VAL A 24 -55.55 -13.57 15.37
C VAL A 24 -55.25 -12.69 16.58
N GLY A 25 -56.32 -12.15 17.10
CA GLY A 25 -56.41 -11.26 18.24
C GLY A 25 -56.38 -11.99 19.61
N PRO A 26 -56.85 -11.32 20.68
CA PRO A 26 -56.12 -11.33 21.95
C PRO A 26 -56.79 -12.19 23.02
N THR A 27 -56.00 -12.64 24.02
CA THR A 27 -56.60 -12.98 25.34
C THR A 27 -55.52 -13.09 26.45
N ALA A 28 -55.86 -12.44 27.59
CA ALA A 28 -55.73 -12.83 29.00
C ALA A 28 -54.31 -12.86 29.59
N ALA A 29 -53.94 -11.91 30.44
CA ALA A 29 -54.23 -11.72 31.87
C ALA A 29 -53.76 -12.88 32.80
N VAL A 30 -53.15 -12.46 33.89
CA VAL A 30 -52.75 -13.13 35.17
C VAL A 30 -51.23 -13.17 35.33
N GLY A 31 -50.63 -12.51 36.32
CA GLY A 31 -50.81 -12.54 37.71
C GLY A 31 -49.77 -11.70 38.49
N ARG A 32 -50.24 -11.11 39.52
CA ARG A 32 -49.63 -10.37 40.62
C ARG A 32 -48.54 -11.12 41.38
N THR A 33 -47.52 -10.38 41.80
CA THR A 33 -47.00 -10.32 43.17
C THR A 33 -45.90 -9.24 43.13
N GLY A 34 -45.90 -8.16 43.81
CA GLY A 34 -46.28 -7.83 45.18
C GLY A 34 -45.00 -7.79 46.05
N LEU A 35 -44.39 -6.61 46.22
CA LEU A 35 -43.70 -6.32 47.46
C LEU A 35 -43.48 -4.78 47.56
N SER A 36 -44.32 -4.21 48.40
CA SER A 36 -44.34 -2.88 48.95
C SER A 36 -43.18 -2.71 49.96
N ALA A 37 -42.47 -1.61 49.87
CA ALA A 37 -41.80 -1.06 51.06
C ALA A 37 -42.06 0.43 51.14
N SER A 38 -42.98 0.77 52.01
CA SER A 38 -43.32 2.06 52.55
C SER A 38 -42.18 2.56 53.43
N LEU A 39 -41.80 3.83 53.30
CA LEU A 39 -41.25 4.63 54.44
C LEU A 39 -41.62 6.09 54.23
N ALA A 40 -42.46 6.45 55.13
CA ALA A 40 -42.93 7.63 55.80
C ALA A 40 -42.33 9.01 55.45
N CYS A 41 -43.24 9.92 55.19
CA CYS A 41 -43.15 11.36 55.40
C CYS A 41 -43.15 11.70 56.91
N PRO A 42 -42.57 12.81 57.32
CA PRO A 42 -43.16 13.59 58.40
C PRO A 42 -43.64 14.97 57.92
N ALA A 43 -44.64 15.41 58.62
CA ALA A 43 -45.61 16.43 58.39
C ALA A 43 -45.16 17.85 58.70
N ARG A 44 -45.84 18.81 57.97
CA ARG A 44 -46.39 20.09 58.41
C ARG A 44 -45.55 21.01 59.29
N ALA A 45 -45.29 22.20 58.71
CA ALA A 45 -45.35 23.44 59.46
C ALA A 45 -46.18 24.45 58.66
N GLU A 46 -46.98 25.18 59.34
CA GLU A 46 -48.12 25.99 58.95
C GLU A 46 -47.81 27.26 58.14
N ALA A 47 -48.80 27.68 57.42
CA ALA A 47 -48.87 28.82 56.56
C ALA A 47 -48.85 30.18 57.31
N ASP A 48 -48.19 31.14 56.70
CA ASP A 48 -48.51 32.55 56.90
C ASP A 48 -48.96 33.18 55.58
N PRO A 49 -50.19 33.78 55.49
CA PRO A 49 -50.70 34.33 54.27
C PRO A 49 -50.42 35.84 54.23
N GLY A 50 -49.48 36.26 53.42
CA GLY A 50 -49.33 37.68 53.21
C GLY A 50 -48.06 38.11 52.50
N ASN A 51 -47.86 37.76 51.26
CA ASN A 51 -47.20 38.65 50.29
C ASN A 51 -47.37 38.16 48.85
N THR A 52 -48.44 38.54 48.22
CA THR A 52 -48.63 38.39 46.76
C THR A 52 -47.76 39.42 46.04
N MET A 53 -46.47 39.11 45.89
CA MET A 53 -45.66 39.80 44.90
C MET A 53 -45.81 39.04 43.56
N SER A 54 -46.70 39.54 42.76
CA SER A 54 -46.92 39.18 41.38
C SER A 54 -45.60 39.32 40.63
N ARG A 55 -44.85 38.22 40.49
CA ARG A 55 -43.77 38.14 39.52
C ARG A 55 -44.44 38.18 38.13
N MET A 56 -44.49 39.35 37.55
CA MET A 56 -44.70 39.53 36.13
C MET A 56 -43.52 38.85 35.42
N SER A 57 -43.68 37.57 35.07
CA SER A 57 -42.84 36.92 34.08
C SER A 57 -43.13 37.61 32.74
N THR A 58 -42.32 38.57 32.38
CA THR A 58 -42.26 39.08 31.01
C THR A 58 -42.02 37.88 30.10
N PRO A 59 -42.89 37.63 29.10
CA PRO A 59 -42.62 36.57 28.13
C PRO A 59 -41.33 36.94 27.39
N VAL A 60 -40.28 36.17 27.60
CA VAL A 60 -39.04 36.24 26.78
C VAL A 60 -39.49 35.89 25.37
N ASN A 61 -39.67 36.90 24.57
CA ASN A 61 -39.97 36.73 23.15
C ASN A 61 -38.82 35.92 22.53
N PRO A 62 -39.04 34.71 21.96
CA PRO A 62 -37.95 33.93 21.36
C PRO A 62 -37.31 34.79 20.28
N LEU A 63 -35.99 34.96 20.38
CA LEU A 63 -35.19 35.65 19.37
C LEU A 63 -35.60 35.15 17.97
N PRO A 64 -35.85 36.04 17.01
CA PRO A 64 -36.24 35.64 15.66
C PRO A 64 -35.16 34.71 15.09
N SER A 65 -35.56 33.53 14.67
CA SER A 65 -34.64 32.58 14.04
C SER A 65 -33.95 33.25 12.84
N PRO A 66 -32.64 33.13 12.69
CA PRO A 66 -31.93 33.79 11.61
C PRO A 66 -32.53 33.40 10.26
N PRO A 67 -32.64 34.34 9.31
CA PRO A 67 -33.28 34.08 8.02
C PRO A 67 -32.57 32.92 7.30
N ARG A 68 -33.33 31.90 6.93
CA ARG A 68 -32.82 30.74 6.20
C ARG A 68 -32.32 31.18 4.83
N VAL A 69 -31.02 31.00 4.58
CA VAL A 69 -30.42 31.30 3.28
C VAL A 69 -30.67 30.08 2.35
N THR A 70 -31.23 30.34 1.16
CA THR A 70 -31.46 29.28 0.18
C THR A 70 -30.15 28.81 -0.48
N ALA A 71 -30.03 27.51 -0.78
CA ALA A 71 -28.88 26.95 -1.44
C ALA A 71 -28.51 27.69 -2.74
N ARG A 72 -29.51 28.13 -3.53
CA ARG A 72 -29.31 28.92 -4.76
C ARG A 72 -28.55 30.24 -4.50
N LYS A 73 -28.77 30.91 -3.38
CA LYS A 73 -28.07 32.14 -3.03
C LYS A 73 -26.60 31.91 -2.65
N ILE A 74 -26.30 30.75 -2.05
CA ILE A 74 -24.91 30.32 -1.73
C ILE A 74 -24.18 29.91 -3.00
N LEU A 75 -24.81 29.09 -3.83
CA LEU A 75 -24.23 28.62 -5.10
C LEU A 75 -24.01 29.76 -6.11
N GLY A 76 -24.75 30.84 -6.03
CA GLY A 76 -24.53 32.05 -6.84
C GLY A 76 -23.33 32.91 -6.42
N LYS A 77 -22.66 32.59 -5.32
CA LYS A 77 -21.48 33.33 -4.86
C LYS A 77 -20.18 32.75 -5.44
N TRP A 78 -19.52 33.49 -6.33
CA TRP A 78 -18.24 33.10 -6.94
C TRP A 78 -17.18 32.63 -5.94
N PRO A 79 -16.94 33.29 -4.76
CA PRO A 79 -15.90 32.84 -3.84
C PRO A 79 -16.10 31.43 -3.28
N VAL A 80 -17.33 30.92 -3.25
CA VAL A 80 -17.64 29.55 -2.78
C VAL A 80 -17.10 28.50 -3.74
N TRP A 81 -16.99 28.85 -5.01
CA TRP A 81 -16.51 27.92 -6.07
C TRP A 81 -15.00 28.00 -6.28
N VAL A 82 -14.39 29.18 -6.21
CA VAL A 82 -12.99 29.38 -6.61
C VAL A 82 -12.03 28.53 -5.81
N PHE A 83 -12.05 28.62 -4.49
CA PHE A 83 -11.10 27.90 -3.65
C PHE A 83 -11.23 26.36 -3.77
N PRO A 84 -12.44 25.78 -3.62
CA PRO A 84 -12.59 24.32 -3.83
C PRO A 84 -12.23 23.88 -5.25
N SER A 85 -12.62 24.64 -6.29
CA SER A 85 -12.34 24.28 -7.68
C SER A 85 -10.84 24.30 -7.98
N VAL A 86 -10.13 25.32 -7.54
CA VAL A 86 -8.67 25.40 -7.72
C VAL A 86 -7.98 24.26 -6.99
N LEU A 87 -8.39 23.97 -5.74
CA LEU A 87 -7.80 22.90 -4.95
C LEU A 87 -8.07 21.52 -5.59
N VAL A 88 -9.31 21.25 -6.01
CA VAL A 88 -9.68 20.00 -6.68
C VAL A 88 -8.94 19.85 -8.01
N ALA A 89 -8.87 20.91 -8.83
CA ALA A 89 -8.13 20.87 -10.09
C ALA A 89 -6.65 20.60 -9.88
N LEU A 90 -6.02 21.25 -8.90
CA LEU A 90 -4.62 21.07 -8.57
C LEU A 90 -4.34 19.65 -8.05
N VAL A 91 -5.18 19.13 -7.16
CA VAL A 91 -5.08 17.76 -6.64
C VAL A 91 -5.26 16.74 -7.77
N SER A 92 -6.29 16.92 -8.61
CA SER A 92 -6.55 16.01 -9.74
C SER A 92 -5.41 16.02 -10.76
N PHE A 93 -4.89 17.21 -11.07
CA PHE A 93 -3.74 17.35 -11.97
C PHE A 93 -2.48 16.69 -11.40
N ALA A 94 -2.18 16.93 -10.13
CA ALA A 94 -1.05 16.31 -9.45
C ALA A 94 -1.17 14.77 -9.39
N LEU A 95 -2.36 14.23 -9.11
CA LEU A 95 -2.62 12.79 -9.14
C LEU A 95 -2.44 12.22 -10.55
N ALA A 96 -2.97 12.92 -11.58
CA ALA A 96 -2.78 12.50 -12.97
C ALA A 96 -1.31 12.45 -13.36
N LEU A 97 -0.51 13.46 -13.00
CA LEU A 97 0.93 13.47 -13.23
C LEU A 97 1.64 12.32 -12.49
N VAL A 98 1.30 12.13 -11.22
CA VAL A 98 1.91 11.08 -10.39
C VAL A 98 1.65 9.70 -10.95
N TYR A 99 0.40 9.38 -11.27
CA TYR A 99 0.05 8.05 -11.75
C TYR A 99 0.41 7.83 -13.22
N SER A 100 0.08 8.75 -14.11
CA SER A 100 0.42 8.60 -15.53
C SER A 100 1.93 8.71 -15.77
N GLY A 101 2.62 9.61 -15.06
CA GLY A 101 4.06 9.80 -15.19
C GLY A 101 4.89 8.65 -14.60
N GLY A 102 4.39 8.00 -13.53
CA GLY A 102 5.08 6.88 -12.89
C GLY A 102 4.92 5.53 -13.62
N ILE A 103 3.80 5.36 -14.36
CA ILE A 103 3.40 4.04 -14.88
C ILE A 103 3.42 4.01 -16.42
N GLY A 104 3.57 5.15 -17.10
CA GLY A 104 3.29 5.30 -18.51
C GLY A 104 4.12 4.42 -19.46
N ASP A 105 5.39 4.18 -19.17
CA ASP A 105 6.28 3.34 -20.00
C ASP A 105 7.31 2.58 -19.14
N PRO A 106 6.93 1.47 -18.51
CA PRO A 106 7.87 0.67 -17.70
C PRO A 106 8.99 0.03 -18.52
N GLN A 107 8.71 -0.37 -19.78
CA GLN A 107 9.71 -1.01 -20.65
C GLN A 107 10.76 -0.02 -21.16
N GLY A 108 10.32 1.19 -21.54
CA GLY A 108 11.25 2.24 -21.98
C GLY A 108 12.03 2.87 -20.84
N SER A 109 11.51 2.82 -19.62
CA SER A 109 12.14 3.37 -18.39
C SER A 109 13.01 2.37 -17.66
N THR A 110 13.09 1.10 -18.11
CA THR A 110 13.90 0.05 -17.45
C THR A 110 15.39 0.36 -17.55
N HIS A 111 16.07 0.37 -16.39
CA HIS A 111 17.51 0.56 -16.25
C HIS A 111 18.06 -0.36 -15.17
N HIS A 112 19.18 -1.05 -15.49
CA HIS A 112 19.93 -1.89 -14.55
C HIS A 112 19.07 -2.94 -13.81
N LEU A 113 18.13 -3.58 -14.52
CA LEU A 113 17.33 -4.67 -13.95
C LEU A 113 18.26 -5.84 -13.58
N PRO A 114 18.35 -6.28 -12.31
CA PRO A 114 19.28 -7.32 -11.91
C PRO A 114 18.77 -8.69 -12.35
N VAL A 115 19.53 -9.34 -13.25
CA VAL A 115 19.26 -10.67 -13.79
C VAL A 115 20.51 -11.54 -13.67
N GLY A 116 20.36 -12.77 -13.20
CA GLY A 116 21.44 -13.72 -13.01
C GLY A 116 21.75 -14.53 -14.28
N LEU A 117 23.02 -14.91 -14.44
CA LEU A 117 23.48 -15.89 -15.41
C LEU A 117 24.21 -17.02 -14.65
N VAL A 118 23.67 -18.22 -14.69
CA VAL A 118 24.18 -19.38 -13.96
C VAL A 118 24.61 -20.42 -14.94
N ASN A 119 25.91 -20.73 -14.97
CA ASN A 119 26.45 -21.80 -15.77
C ASN A 119 26.71 -23.05 -14.91
N ARG A 120 26.04 -24.17 -15.24
CA ARG A 120 26.31 -25.49 -14.65
C ARG A 120 27.02 -26.43 -15.62
N ASP A 121 27.23 -26.00 -16.88
CA ASP A 121 27.90 -26.80 -17.90
C ASP A 121 29.41 -26.83 -17.65
N SER A 122 29.98 -28.01 -17.77
CA SER A 122 31.44 -28.19 -17.67
C SER A 122 32.15 -28.02 -19.02
N GLY A 123 31.41 -27.96 -20.11
CA GLY A 123 31.93 -27.77 -21.45
C GLY A 123 32.05 -26.30 -21.87
N PRO A 124 32.69 -26.05 -23.03
CA PRO A 124 32.99 -24.68 -23.46
C PRO A 124 31.74 -23.86 -23.91
N LEU A 125 30.71 -24.53 -24.45
CA LEU A 125 29.58 -23.81 -25.08
C LEU A 125 28.68 -23.14 -24.03
N GLY A 126 28.56 -23.71 -22.82
CA GLY A 126 27.82 -23.08 -21.75
C GLY A 126 28.42 -21.74 -21.27
N GLY A 127 29.77 -21.73 -21.12
CA GLY A 127 30.50 -20.50 -20.83
C GLY A 127 30.39 -19.46 -21.95
N GLN A 128 30.54 -19.91 -23.21
CA GLN A 128 30.38 -19.01 -24.39
C GLN A 128 28.97 -18.40 -24.45
N LEU A 129 27.94 -19.19 -24.19
CA LEU A 129 26.56 -18.68 -24.15
C LEU A 129 26.38 -17.58 -23.07
N VAL A 130 26.87 -17.84 -21.85
CA VAL A 130 26.77 -16.86 -20.74
C VAL A 130 27.52 -15.58 -21.06
N HIS A 131 28.76 -15.67 -21.60
CA HIS A 131 29.51 -14.48 -22.00
C HIS A 131 28.85 -13.74 -23.18
N ALA A 132 28.33 -14.46 -24.18
CA ALA A 132 27.64 -13.86 -25.31
C ALA A 132 26.41 -13.07 -24.89
N ILE A 133 25.70 -13.54 -23.84
CA ILE A 133 24.54 -12.80 -23.26
C ILE A 133 25.02 -11.59 -22.43
N ALA A 134 26.04 -11.80 -21.59
CA ALA A 134 26.55 -10.74 -20.71
C ALA A 134 27.17 -9.58 -21.49
N ASP A 135 27.90 -9.89 -22.56
CA ASP A 135 28.62 -8.91 -23.39
C ASP A 135 27.75 -8.36 -24.55
N ALA A 136 26.48 -8.81 -24.68
CA ALA A 136 25.58 -8.34 -25.69
C ALA A 136 25.35 -6.82 -25.57
N PRO A 137 25.40 -6.06 -26.71
CA PRO A 137 25.20 -4.62 -26.66
C PRO A 137 23.85 -4.24 -26.09
N ASP A 138 23.83 -3.52 -24.97
CA ASP A 138 22.65 -2.89 -24.38
C ASP A 138 22.87 -1.36 -24.21
N PRO A 139 22.72 -0.58 -25.28
CA PRO A 139 23.00 0.87 -25.26
C PRO A 139 22.10 1.65 -24.27
N ARG A 140 21.00 1.04 -23.84
CA ARG A 140 20.08 1.62 -22.86
C ARG A 140 20.34 1.16 -21.44
N GLN A 141 21.32 0.26 -21.23
CA GLN A 141 21.65 -0.33 -19.92
C GLN A 141 20.41 -0.83 -19.16
N ARG A 142 19.52 -1.51 -19.89
CA ARG A 142 18.25 -1.99 -19.32
C ARG A 142 18.46 -3.10 -18.30
N VAL A 143 19.51 -3.92 -18.49
CA VAL A 143 19.78 -5.10 -17.69
C VAL A 143 21.17 -5.02 -17.09
N SER A 144 21.27 -5.42 -15.82
CA SER A 144 22.53 -5.69 -15.15
C SER A 144 22.70 -7.20 -15.05
N TRP A 145 23.52 -7.77 -15.93
CA TRP A 145 23.81 -9.18 -15.93
C TRP A 145 24.81 -9.53 -14.84
N HIS A 146 24.48 -10.51 -14.00
CA HIS A 146 25.34 -11.03 -12.94
C HIS A 146 25.72 -12.48 -13.22
N ILE A 147 26.98 -12.75 -13.57
CA ILE A 147 27.50 -14.12 -13.71
C ILE A 147 27.71 -14.66 -12.30
N LEU A 148 26.98 -15.71 -11.95
CA LEU A 148 26.87 -16.22 -10.59
C LEU A 148 27.08 -17.75 -10.56
N THR A 149 27.63 -18.22 -9.45
CA THR A 149 27.54 -19.63 -9.11
C THR A 149 26.10 -20.00 -8.70
N PRO A 150 25.71 -21.29 -8.78
CA PRO A 150 24.37 -21.71 -8.34
C PRO A 150 24.02 -21.29 -6.90
N ALA A 151 24.99 -21.35 -5.99
CA ALA A 151 24.81 -20.97 -4.59
C ALA A 151 24.61 -19.46 -4.42
N GLN A 152 25.40 -18.64 -5.14
CA GLN A 152 25.24 -17.19 -5.14
C GLN A 152 23.88 -16.77 -5.72
N ALA A 153 23.46 -17.39 -6.82
CA ALA A 153 22.16 -17.11 -7.43
C ALA A 153 21.03 -17.45 -6.46
N GLN A 154 21.09 -18.60 -5.78
CA GLN A 154 20.09 -18.99 -4.78
C GLN A 154 20.04 -17.98 -3.62
N ASP A 155 21.18 -17.56 -3.07
CA ASP A 155 21.22 -16.54 -2.01
C ASP A 155 20.61 -15.20 -2.46
N MET A 156 20.88 -14.78 -3.70
CA MET A 156 20.30 -13.55 -4.25
C MET A 156 18.80 -13.71 -4.55
N PHE A 157 18.31 -14.89 -4.90
CA PHE A 157 16.87 -15.17 -5.01
C PHE A 157 16.20 -15.12 -3.63
N ASP A 158 16.79 -15.77 -2.63
CA ASP A 158 16.25 -15.86 -1.26
C ASP A 158 16.32 -14.53 -0.50
N SER A 159 17.12 -13.58 -0.99
CA SER A 159 17.15 -12.19 -0.49
C SER A 159 16.38 -11.18 -1.36
N GLY A 160 15.70 -11.64 -2.43
CA GLY A 160 14.92 -10.78 -3.32
C GLY A 160 15.75 -9.79 -4.14
N ARG A 161 17.06 -10.04 -4.30
CA ARG A 161 18.00 -9.19 -5.05
C ARG A 161 18.04 -9.49 -6.55
N LEU A 162 17.51 -10.65 -6.98
CA LEU A 162 17.33 -11.01 -8.38
C LEU A 162 15.84 -11.09 -8.72
N TYR A 163 15.50 -10.59 -9.89
CA TYR A 163 14.15 -10.73 -10.45
C TYR A 163 14.00 -11.96 -11.35
N GLY A 164 15.12 -12.44 -11.90
CA GLY A 164 15.19 -13.63 -12.71
C GLY A 164 16.62 -14.10 -12.95
N ALA A 165 16.79 -15.27 -13.54
CA ALA A 165 18.08 -15.76 -13.98
C ALA A 165 17.96 -16.79 -15.11
N ILE A 166 18.95 -16.82 -16.00
CA ILE A 166 19.14 -17.87 -17.00
C ILE A 166 20.08 -18.92 -16.43
N ALA A 167 19.59 -20.17 -16.29
CA ALA A 167 20.39 -21.29 -15.80
C ALA A 167 20.68 -22.28 -16.93
N VAL A 168 21.96 -22.37 -17.30
CA VAL A 168 22.48 -23.33 -18.29
C VAL A 168 22.66 -24.69 -17.63
N PRO A 169 22.13 -25.80 -18.18
CA PRO A 169 22.20 -27.14 -17.56
C PRO A 169 23.59 -27.76 -17.65
N ALA A 170 23.87 -28.73 -16.80
CA ALA A 170 25.19 -29.36 -16.65
C ALA A 170 25.71 -30.12 -17.90
N ARG A 171 24.84 -30.48 -18.83
CA ARG A 171 25.20 -31.22 -20.05
C ARG A 171 24.90 -30.41 -21.31
N PHE A 172 24.93 -29.09 -21.22
CA PHE A 172 24.55 -28.21 -22.31
C PHE A 172 25.42 -28.41 -23.56
N THR A 173 26.76 -28.39 -23.41
CA THR A 173 27.72 -28.63 -24.52
C THR A 173 27.50 -30.00 -25.14
N ALA A 174 27.35 -31.06 -24.32
CA ALA A 174 27.16 -32.43 -24.82
C ALA A 174 25.84 -32.55 -25.64
N ALA A 175 24.77 -31.93 -25.17
CA ALA A 175 23.48 -31.92 -25.87
C ALA A 175 23.55 -31.15 -27.19
N LEU A 176 24.23 -30.01 -27.24
CA LEU A 176 24.42 -29.23 -28.48
C LEU A 176 25.29 -29.98 -29.49
N THR A 177 26.40 -30.59 -29.05
CA THR A 177 27.29 -31.34 -29.93
C THR A 177 26.60 -32.59 -30.50
N SER A 178 25.66 -33.20 -29.77
CA SER A 178 24.88 -34.33 -30.29
C SER A 178 24.00 -33.98 -31.50
N ILE A 179 23.62 -32.71 -31.66
CA ILE A 179 22.81 -32.24 -32.83
C ILE A 179 23.62 -32.36 -34.13
N ILE A 180 24.93 -32.14 -34.06
CA ILE A 180 25.83 -32.20 -35.24
C ILE A 180 26.57 -33.52 -35.38
N ALA A 181 26.34 -34.48 -34.48
CA ALA A 181 26.93 -35.81 -34.56
C ALA A 181 26.37 -36.60 -35.76
N PRO A 182 27.16 -37.54 -36.33
CA PRO A 182 26.69 -38.42 -37.40
C PRO A 182 25.46 -39.22 -36.96
N ALA A 183 24.47 -39.35 -37.86
CA ALA A 183 23.18 -40.00 -37.55
C ALA A 183 23.30 -41.47 -37.06
N ALA A 184 24.43 -42.13 -37.31
CA ALA A 184 24.71 -43.49 -36.84
C ALA A 184 25.01 -43.60 -35.34
N GLU A 185 25.35 -42.48 -34.67
CA GLU A 185 25.74 -42.45 -33.26
C GLU A 185 24.65 -41.88 -32.33
N VAL A 186 23.57 -41.36 -32.89
CA VAL A 186 22.55 -40.65 -32.11
C VAL A 186 21.30 -41.50 -31.89
N THR A 187 21.15 -42.05 -30.71
CA THR A 187 19.95 -42.82 -30.30
C THR A 187 18.75 -41.90 -29.98
N SER A 188 18.99 -40.63 -29.62
CA SER A 188 17.95 -39.60 -29.45
C SER A 188 18.56 -38.20 -29.47
N THR A 189 18.11 -37.33 -30.38
CA THR A 189 18.55 -35.94 -30.43
C THR A 189 17.64 -35.13 -29.49
N GLN A 190 18.15 -34.82 -28.30
CA GLN A 190 17.42 -34.03 -27.32
C GLN A 190 17.99 -32.60 -27.28
N GLN A 191 17.18 -31.62 -27.63
CA GLN A 191 17.61 -30.23 -27.50
C GLN A 191 17.92 -29.88 -26.04
N PRO A 192 19.01 -29.14 -25.75
CA PRO A 192 19.29 -28.69 -24.40
C PRO A 192 18.22 -27.73 -23.92
N GLN A 193 17.79 -27.96 -22.69
CA GLN A 193 16.73 -27.15 -22.05
C GLN A 193 17.38 -26.19 -21.08
N VAL A 194 17.36 -24.87 -21.41
CA VAL A 194 17.81 -23.80 -20.53
C VAL A 194 16.63 -23.36 -19.65
N THR A 195 16.90 -23.23 -18.36
CA THR A 195 15.88 -22.86 -17.39
C THR A 195 15.88 -21.35 -17.13
N LEU A 196 14.72 -20.70 -17.32
CA LEU A 196 14.50 -19.33 -16.91
C LEU A 196 13.93 -19.36 -15.47
N LEU A 197 14.68 -18.83 -14.53
CA LEU A 197 14.32 -18.77 -13.13
C LEU A 197 13.61 -17.45 -12.85
N THR A 198 12.46 -17.50 -12.17
CA THR A 198 11.64 -16.32 -11.86
C THR A 198 11.58 -16.05 -10.36
N ASN A 199 11.41 -14.79 -9.95
CA ASN A 199 11.25 -14.41 -8.55
C ASN A 199 10.03 -13.46 -8.34
N PRO A 200 8.80 -13.98 -8.42
CA PRO A 200 7.62 -13.16 -8.23
C PRO A 200 7.52 -12.57 -6.82
N GLY A 201 8.18 -13.16 -5.81
CA GLY A 201 8.30 -12.62 -4.45
C GLY A 201 9.05 -11.29 -4.38
N ALA A 202 10.02 -11.08 -5.27
CA ALA A 202 10.72 -9.79 -5.39
C ALA A 202 9.88 -8.72 -6.11
N GLY A 203 8.88 -9.13 -6.90
CA GLY A 203 7.94 -8.29 -7.62
C GLY A 203 7.45 -8.99 -8.87
N SER A 204 6.15 -9.19 -9.01
CA SER A 204 5.57 -9.95 -10.13
C SER A 204 5.83 -9.30 -11.49
N LEU A 205 5.65 -7.97 -11.60
CA LEU A 205 5.96 -7.25 -12.85
C LEU A 205 7.47 -7.23 -13.13
N ALA A 206 8.29 -7.04 -12.10
CA ALA A 206 9.74 -7.07 -12.23
C ALA A 206 10.23 -8.43 -12.77
N SER A 207 9.70 -9.52 -12.21
CA SER A 207 10.00 -10.88 -12.66
C SER A 207 9.51 -11.11 -14.10
N SER A 208 8.33 -10.59 -14.48
CA SER A 208 7.85 -10.68 -15.87
C SER A 208 8.71 -9.89 -16.84
N LEU A 209 9.17 -8.69 -16.47
CA LEU A 209 10.10 -7.90 -17.28
C LEU A 209 11.44 -8.62 -17.44
N ALA A 210 11.98 -9.22 -16.35
CA ALA A 210 13.20 -10.01 -16.40
C ALA A 210 13.03 -11.19 -17.36
N THR A 211 11.96 -11.97 -17.23
CA THR A 211 11.67 -13.11 -18.11
C THR A 211 11.55 -12.68 -19.58
N GLY A 212 10.92 -11.53 -19.86
CA GLY A 212 10.84 -11.00 -21.22
C GLY A 212 12.21 -10.68 -21.82
N VAL A 213 13.09 -10.07 -21.02
CA VAL A 213 14.46 -9.76 -21.46
C VAL A 213 15.30 -11.04 -21.61
N GLU A 214 15.19 -11.99 -20.67
CA GLU A 214 15.84 -13.29 -20.72
C GLU A 214 15.48 -14.07 -21.98
N GLN A 215 14.20 -14.10 -22.35
CA GLN A 215 13.72 -14.75 -23.57
C GLN A 215 14.31 -14.12 -24.83
N VAL A 216 14.37 -12.79 -24.90
CA VAL A 216 14.96 -12.09 -26.05
C VAL A 216 16.46 -12.35 -26.15
N ALA A 217 17.19 -12.23 -25.04
CA ALA A 217 18.62 -12.47 -24.98
C ALA A 217 18.98 -13.92 -25.34
N LEU A 218 18.25 -14.88 -24.76
CA LEU A 218 18.50 -16.30 -24.99
C LEU A 218 18.14 -16.70 -26.43
N ARG A 219 17.08 -16.14 -27.03
CA ARG A 219 16.73 -16.39 -28.43
C ARG A 219 17.82 -15.89 -29.38
N ALA A 220 18.34 -14.68 -29.16
CA ALA A 220 19.46 -14.15 -29.94
C ALA A 220 20.73 -15.00 -29.80
N ALA A 221 21.04 -15.43 -28.57
CA ALA A 221 22.17 -16.30 -28.28
C ALA A 221 21.99 -17.72 -28.89
N SER A 222 20.76 -18.28 -28.85
CA SER A 222 20.43 -19.57 -29.50
C SER A 222 20.69 -19.54 -31.00
N GLN A 223 20.26 -18.49 -31.69
CA GLN A 223 20.50 -18.31 -33.12
C GLN A 223 22.01 -18.20 -33.43
N SER A 224 22.79 -17.49 -32.62
CA SER A 224 24.22 -17.36 -32.78
C SER A 224 24.98 -18.72 -32.58
N VAL A 225 24.56 -19.48 -31.56
CA VAL A 225 25.06 -20.82 -31.31
C VAL A 225 24.73 -21.76 -32.47
N GLY A 226 23.50 -21.75 -32.96
CA GLY A 226 23.05 -22.53 -34.09
C GLY A 226 23.86 -22.25 -35.37
N ALA A 227 24.07 -20.96 -35.69
CA ALA A 227 24.91 -20.56 -36.83
C ALA A 227 26.38 -21.00 -36.66
N THR A 228 26.88 -21.06 -35.45
CA THR A 228 28.25 -21.55 -35.17
C THR A 228 28.36 -23.06 -35.37
N LEU A 229 27.39 -23.81 -34.85
CA LEU A 229 27.30 -25.26 -35.01
C LEU A 229 27.12 -25.65 -36.51
N GLU A 230 26.31 -24.91 -37.24
CA GLU A 230 26.15 -25.13 -38.68
C GLU A 230 27.45 -24.91 -39.44
N ARG A 231 28.21 -23.87 -39.13
CA ARG A 231 29.55 -23.64 -39.71
C ARG A 231 30.53 -24.76 -39.38
N GLN A 232 30.50 -25.25 -38.16
CA GLN A 232 31.34 -26.41 -37.75
C GLN A 232 30.96 -27.66 -38.52
N LEU A 233 29.65 -27.95 -38.65
CA LEU A 233 29.18 -29.12 -39.41
C LEU A 233 29.60 -29.03 -40.88
N ARG A 234 29.47 -27.89 -41.52
CA ARG A 234 29.91 -27.67 -42.89
C ARG A 234 31.45 -27.78 -43.07
N ALA A 235 32.22 -27.36 -42.04
CA ALA A 235 33.68 -27.45 -42.07
C ALA A 235 34.19 -28.92 -42.04
N THR A 236 33.37 -29.87 -41.55
CA THR A 236 33.68 -31.32 -41.64
C THR A 236 33.31 -31.92 -43.01
N GLY A 237 32.82 -31.12 -43.95
CA GLY A 237 32.39 -31.62 -45.26
C GLY A 237 30.98 -32.26 -45.27
N ALA A 238 30.31 -32.28 -44.15
CA ALA A 238 28.97 -32.84 -44.01
C ALA A 238 27.91 -31.85 -44.46
N THR A 239 26.89 -32.31 -45.20
CA THR A 239 25.69 -31.53 -45.51
C THR A 239 24.65 -31.76 -44.40
N PRO A 240 24.13 -30.70 -43.77
CA PRO A 240 23.10 -30.86 -42.76
C PRO A 240 21.86 -31.54 -43.34
N THR A 241 21.30 -32.48 -42.59
CA THR A 241 19.98 -33.06 -42.89
C THR A 241 18.88 -32.01 -42.66
N ALA A 242 17.70 -32.23 -43.22
CA ALA A 242 16.57 -31.36 -43.01
C ALA A 242 16.22 -31.21 -41.47
N ALA A 243 16.31 -32.33 -40.75
CA ALA A 243 16.07 -32.32 -39.30
C ALA A 243 17.14 -31.50 -38.55
N GLN A 244 18.44 -31.68 -38.91
CA GLN A 244 19.53 -30.88 -38.32
C GLN A 244 19.38 -29.39 -38.66
N THR A 245 18.97 -29.02 -39.86
CA THR A 245 18.72 -27.63 -40.22
C THR A 245 17.61 -27.01 -39.37
N MET A 246 16.52 -27.73 -39.12
CA MET A 246 15.45 -27.26 -38.24
C MET A 246 15.93 -27.11 -36.79
N LEU A 247 16.68 -28.08 -36.26
CA LEU A 247 17.21 -28.02 -34.90
C LEU A 247 18.27 -26.92 -34.74
N LEU A 248 19.11 -26.69 -35.74
CA LEU A 248 20.14 -25.63 -35.72
C LEU A 248 19.55 -24.21 -35.87
N ALA A 249 18.34 -24.07 -36.43
CA ALA A 249 17.65 -22.77 -36.48
C ALA A 249 17.26 -22.25 -35.09
N ASP A 250 16.91 -23.14 -34.15
CA ASP A 250 16.68 -22.81 -32.74
C ASP A 250 17.08 -23.99 -31.85
N PRO A 251 18.41 -24.16 -31.57
CA PRO A 251 18.92 -25.34 -30.90
C PRO A 251 18.65 -25.43 -29.40
N ILE A 252 18.11 -24.35 -28.76
CA ILE A 252 17.92 -24.26 -27.33
C ILE A 252 16.43 -24.14 -27.02
N THR A 253 15.91 -25.06 -26.21
CA THR A 253 14.56 -24.96 -25.65
C THR A 253 14.57 -24.27 -24.28
N THR A 254 13.44 -23.65 -23.90
CA THR A 254 13.31 -22.93 -22.66
C THR A 254 12.22 -23.51 -21.77
N VAL A 255 12.48 -23.57 -20.46
CA VAL A 255 11.50 -23.89 -19.43
C VAL A 255 11.57 -22.81 -18.35
N THR A 256 10.42 -22.30 -17.94
CA THR A 256 10.34 -21.33 -16.85
C THR A 256 10.02 -22.05 -15.55
N GLN A 257 10.81 -21.77 -14.51
CA GLN A 257 10.66 -22.32 -13.17
C GLN A 257 10.84 -21.22 -12.11
N PRO A 258 10.19 -21.34 -10.92
CA PRO A 258 10.48 -20.43 -9.84
C PRO A 258 11.89 -20.65 -9.29
N GLY A 259 12.72 -19.60 -9.22
CA GLY A 259 14.02 -19.61 -8.56
C GLY A 259 13.87 -19.52 -7.04
N HIS A 260 12.85 -18.82 -6.59
CA HIS A 260 12.38 -18.82 -5.20
C HIS A 260 10.89 -19.21 -5.18
N ALA A 261 10.58 -20.34 -4.55
CA ALA A 261 9.23 -20.86 -4.52
C ALA A 261 8.39 -20.10 -3.49
N LEU A 262 7.31 -19.48 -3.94
CA LEU A 262 6.33 -18.87 -3.04
C LEU A 262 5.36 -19.93 -2.50
N ALA A 263 4.92 -19.73 -1.25
CA ALA A 263 3.84 -20.52 -0.68
C ALA A 263 2.53 -20.34 -1.47
N THR A 264 1.59 -21.25 -1.29
CA THR A 264 0.26 -21.14 -1.91
C THR A 264 -0.51 -19.90 -1.38
N ARG A 265 -1.38 -19.32 -2.20
CA ARG A 265 -2.20 -18.15 -1.85
C ARG A 265 -1.41 -16.88 -1.55
N THR A 266 -0.35 -16.62 -2.28
CA THR A 266 0.46 -15.40 -2.16
C THR A 266 0.10 -14.32 -3.19
N GLY A 267 -0.96 -14.56 -3.99
CA GLY A 267 -1.38 -13.61 -5.03
C GLY A 267 -0.28 -13.31 -6.05
N LEU A 268 0.52 -14.32 -6.40
CA LEU A 268 1.67 -14.17 -7.32
C LEU A 268 2.67 -13.09 -6.86
N GLY A 269 2.89 -12.94 -5.56
CA GLY A 269 3.81 -11.94 -5.01
C GLY A 269 3.19 -10.57 -4.71
N LEU A 270 1.90 -10.36 -4.96
CA LEU A 270 1.22 -9.07 -4.70
C LEU A 270 0.69 -8.93 -3.27
N THR A 271 0.52 -10.02 -2.53
CA THR A 271 -0.06 -10.00 -1.19
C THR A 271 0.72 -9.08 -0.23
N ALA A 272 2.05 -9.11 -0.26
CA ALA A 272 2.87 -8.24 0.58
C ALA A 272 2.63 -6.76 0.31
N PHE A 273 2.43 -6.38 -0.94
CA PHE A 273 2.07 -5.01 -1.31
C PHE A 273 0.72 -4.60 -0.71
N TYR A 274 -0.30 -5.45 -0.84
CA TYR A 274 -1.63 -5.11 -0.28
C TYR A 274 -1.63 -5.06 1.24
N ILE A 275 -0.88 -5.93 1.93
CA ILE A 275 -0.73 -5.84 3.39
C ILE A 275 -0.04 -4.53 3.77
N ALA A 276 1.05 -4.16 3.11
CA ALA A 276 1.74 -2.90 3.35
C ALA A 276 0.83 -1.69 3.09
N LEU A 277 0.05 -1.72 1.99
CA LEU A 277 -0.93 -0.69 1.66
C LEU A 277 -2.00 -0.57 2.76
N LEU A 278 -2.55 -1.68 3.24
CA LEU A 278 -3.54 -1.68 4.32
C LEU A 278 -2.95 -1.11 5.61
N VAL A 279 -1.71 -1.44 5.96
CA VAL A 279 -1.02 -0.92 7.15
C VAL A 279 -0.82 0.61 7.05
N VAL A 280 -0.35 1.10 5.91
CA VAL A 280 -0.18 2.55 5.67
C VAL A 280 -1.52 3.26 5.68
N MET A 281 -2.53 2.71 4.99
CA MET A 281 -3.89 3.26 4.95
C MET A 281 -4.52 3.30 6.33
N SER A 282 -4.35 2.25 7.14
CA SER A 282 -4.87 2.20 8.51
C SER A 282 -4.24 3.28 9.39
N GLY A 283 -2.92 3.50 9.29
CA GLY A 283 -2.23 4.58 9.98
C GLY A 283 -2.72 5.96 9.53
N PHE A 284 -2.84 6.18 8.23
CA PHE A 284 -3.31 7.44 7.65
C PHE A 284 -4.77 7.75 8.01
N LEU A 285 -5.69 6.82 7.79
CA LEU A 285 -7.12 7.00 8.10
C LEU A 285 -7.35 7.12 9.60
N GLY A 286 -6.67 6.27 10.39
CA GLY A 286 -6.73 6.34 11.84
C GLY A 286 -6.30 7.71 12.38
N ALA A 287 -5.20 8.26 11.86
CA ALA A 287 -4.73 9.59 12.23
C ALA A 287 -5.76 10.68 11.89
N ASN A 288 -6.40 10.62 10.72
CA ASN A 288 -7.44 11.59 10.34
C ASN A 288 -8.68 11.50 11.24
N ILE A 289 -9.13 10.29 11.59
CA ILE A 289 -10.24 10.06 12.52
C ILE A 289 -9.88 10.62 13.91
N ILE A 290 -8.68 10.33 14.41
CA ILE A 290 -8.18 10.83 15.71
C ILE A 290 -8.10 12.35 15.67
N ASN A 291 -7.58 12.94 14.58
CA ASN A 291 -7.49 14.39 14.44
C ASN A 291 -8.85 15.08 14.59
N GLY A 292 -9.85 14.64 13.82
CA GLY A 292 -11.22 15.15 13.91
C GLY A 292 -11.88 14.91 15.27
N GLY A 293 -11.71 13.69 15.83
CA GLY A 293 -12.26 13.30 17.12
C GLY A 293 -11.71 14.12 18.29
N VAL A 294 -10.39 14.32 18.34
CA VAL A 294 -9.73 15.12 19.37
C VAL A 294 -10.11 16.60 19.24
N ASP A 295 -10.12 17.15 18.02
CA ASP A 295 -10.50 18.56 17.81
C ASP A 295 -11.97 18.80 18.20
N SER A 296 -12.87 17.86 17.92
CA SER A 296 -14.26 17.92 18.37
C SER A 296 -14.40 17.76 19.90
N ALA A 297 -13.61 16.89 20.52
CA ALA A 297 -13.63 16.69 21.96
C ALA A 297 -13.14 17.93 22.73
N LEU A 298 -12.15 18.64 22.17
CA LEU A 298 -11.58 19.87 22.71
C LEU A 298 -12.36 21.14 22.34
N GLY A 299 -13.47 21.02 21.60
CA GLY A 299 -14.31 22.15 21.19
C GLY A 299 -13.75 23.00 20.04
N TYR A 300 -12.69 22.57 19.36
CA TYR A 300 -12.11 23.28 18.20
C TYR A 300 -12.89 23.04 16.90
N ALA A 301 -13.66 21.97 16.84
CA ALA A 301 -14.53 21.65 15.72
C ALA A 301 -15.91 21.20 16.24
N PRO A 302 -17.02 21.52 15.53
CA PRO A 302 -18.32 20.95 15.87
C PRO A 302 -18.30 19.45 15.60
N SER A 303 -18.91 18.66 16.49
CA SER A 303 -19.18 17.25 16.27
C SER A 303 -20.53 17.09 15.60
N GLU A 304 -20.58 16.50 14.41
CA GLU A 304 -21.82 16.17 13.70
C GLU A 304 -21.90 14.65 13.53
N LEU A 305 -22.79 14.02 14.28
CA LEU A 305 -23.11 12.60 14.18
C LEU A 305 -24.58 12.46 13.75
N GLY A 306 -24.78 12.26 12.46
CA GLY A 306 -26.11 12.25 11.85
C GLY A 306 -26.80 13.61 12.03
N PRO A 307 -28.05 13.65 12.56
CA PRO A 307 -28.79 14.90 12.75
C PRO A 307 -28.34 15.70 13.99
N ARG A 308 -27.46 15.11 14.83
CA ARG A 308 -27.05 15.74 16.10
C ARG A 308 -25.77 16.53 15.92
N ARG A 309 -25.87 17.84 16.05
CA ARG A 309 -24.74 18.77 16.13
C ARG A 309 -24.47 19.13 17.58
N GLN A 310 -23.24 18.90 18.04
CA GLN A 310 -22.78 19.29 19.37
C GLN A 310 -21.62 20.27 19.22
N VAL A 311 -21.73 21.39 19.89
CA VAL A 311 -20.63 22.34 20.04
C VAL A 311 -20.23 22.29 21.52
N ARG A 312 -18.97 22.00 21.80
CA ARG A 312 -18.42 21.97 23.14
C ARG A 312 -17.68 23.26 23.43
N ALA A 313 -17.59 23.61 24.71
CA ALA A 313 -16.73 24.71 25.13
C ALA A 313 -15.26 24.38 24.81
N THR A 314 -14.53 25.37 24.33
CA THR A 314 -13.12 25.22 23.97
C THR A 314 -12.26 24.99 25.23
N VAL A 315 -11.43 23.96 25.18
CA VAL A 315 -10.49 23.63 26.27
C VAL A 315 -9.16 24.34 25.99
N PRO A 316 -8.66 25.17 26.90
CA PRO A 316 -7.38 25.84 26.75
C PRO A 316 -6.22 24.83 26.91
N ILE A 317 -5.66 24.40 25.79
CA ILE A 317 -4.54 23.43 25.74
C ILE A 317 -3.52 23.92 24.70
N SER A 318 -2.22 23.72 24.96
CA SER A 318 -1.16 24.10 24.01
C SER A 318 -1.18 23.24 22.75
N ARG A 319 -0.61 23.76 21.66
CA ARG A 319 -0.48 22.99 20.40
C ARG A 319 0.38 21.74 20.57
N VAL A 320 1.46 21.85 21.32
CA VAL A 320 2.34 20.71 21.66
C VAL A 320 1.58 19.63 22.40
N GLN A 321 0.82 19.99 23.45
CA GLN A 321 0.04 19.02 24.21
C GLN A 321 -1.05 18.36 23.36
N THR A 322 -1.76 19.13 22.54
CA THR A 322 -2.75 18.59 21.59
C THR A 322 -2.12 17.60 20.62
N LEU A 323 -0.96 17.95 20.04
CA LEU A 323 -0.25 17.06 19.14
C LEU A 323 0.21 15.79 19.85
N LEU A 324 0.74 15.91 21.06
CA LEU A 324 1.20 14.75 21.84
C LEU A 324 0.04 13.78 22.12
N VAL A 325 -1.14 14.29 22.51
CA VAL A 325 -2.34 13.45 22.71
C VAL A 325 -2.69 12.72 21.42
N LYS A 326 -2.71 13.40 20.28
CA LYS A 326 -3.03 12.79 18.98
C LYS A 326 -2.00 11.74 18.56
N MET A 327 -0.71 11.99 18.80
CA MET A 327 0.37 11.03 18.50
C MET A 327 0.28 9.79 19.39
N VAL A 328 0.06 9.95 20.69
CA VAL A 328 -0.11 8.82 21.62
C VAL A 328 -1.34 8.00 21.25
N MET A 329 -2.47 8.63 20.94
CA MET A 329 -3.66 7.92 20.47
C MET A 329 -3.39 7.17 19.18
N SER A 330 -2.68 7.76 18.22
CA SER A 330 -2.30 7.09 16.96
C SER A 330 -1.43 5.86 17.23
N ALA A 331 -0.45 5.94 18.14
CA ALA A 331 0.40 4.83 18.53
C ALA A 331 -0.38 3.72 19.26
N VAL A 332 -1.28 4.07 20.17
CA VAL A 332 -2.08 3.06 20.91
C VAL A 332 -3.11 2.39 20.00
N LEU A 333 -3.81 3.15 19.18
CA LEU A 333 -4.83 2.60 18.28
C LEU A 333 -4.23 1.81 17.12
N SER A 334 -2.95 1.98 16.81
CA SER A 334 -2.25 1.13 15.83
C SER A 334 -2.24 -0.35 16.25
N LEU A 335 -2.24 -0.66 17.56
CA LEU A 335 -2.40 -2.02 18.08
C LEU A 335 -3.72 -2.64 17.57
N VAL A 336 -4.81 -1.88 17.64
CA VAL A 336 -6.12 -2.36 17.21
C VAL A 336 -6.17 -2.49 15.68
N THR A 337 -5.77 -1.45 14.94
CA THR A 337 -5.86 -1.44 13.48
C THR A 337 -4.97 -2.50 12.84
N ALA A 338 -3.73 -2.65 13.30
CA ALA A 338 -2.82 -3.68 12.81
C ALA A 338 -3.31 -5.09 13.17
N SER A 339 -3.85 -5.28 14.38
CA SER A 339 -4.44 -6.58 14.78
C SER A 339 -5.61 -6.97 13.88
N VAL A 340 -6.49 -6.03 13.55
CA VAL A 340 -7.63 -6.29 12.64
C VAL A 340 -7.13 -6.61 11.23
N VAL A 341 -6.15 -5.88 10.69
CA VAL A 341 -5.57 -6.15 9.37
C VAL A 341 -4.92 -7.52 9.32
N VAL A 342 -4.08 -7.86 10.32
CA VAL A 342 -3.39 -9.16 10.37
C VAL A 342 -4.39 -10.30 10.58
N LEU A 343 -5.38 -10.13 11.46
CA LEU A 343 -6.43 -11.11 11.67
C LEU A 343 -7.25 -11.36 10.39
N ALA A 344 -7.67 -10.30 9.72
CA ALA A 344 -8.44 -10.42 8.47
C ALA A 344 -7.65 -11.16 7.39
N THR A 345 -6.38 -10.84 7.22
CA THR A 345 -5.52 -11.45 6.19
C THR A 345 -5.12 -12.88 6.53
N ALA A 346 -4.76 -13.17 7.78
CA ALA A 346 -4.33 -14.50 8.21
C ALA A 346 -5.49 -15.49 8.40
N VAL A 347 -6.59 -15.07 9.05
CA VAL A 347 -7.68 -15.96 9.45
C VAL A 347 -8.79 -16.02 8.41
N VAL A 348 -9.27 -14.85 7.93
CA VAL A 348 -10.41 -14.79 7.00
C VAL A 348 -9.95 -15.15 5.59
N VAL A 349 -8.88 -14.50 5.09
CA VAL A 349 -8.36 -14.77 3.74
C VAL A 349 -7.44 -15.98 3.71
N ARG A 350 -6.94 -16.43 4.87
CA ARG A 350 -6.06 -17.61 5.04
C ARG A 350 -4.81 -17.54 4.17
N LEU A 351 -4.16 -16.40 4.16
CA LEU A 351 -2.86 -16.26 3.49
C LEU A 351 -1.78 -17.01 4.25
N ALA A 352 -0.85 -17.62 3.52
CA ALA A 352 0.31 -18.28 4.12
C ALA A 352 1.27 -17.20 4.68
N MET A 353 1.46 -17.18 6.00
CA MET A 353 2.29 -16.21 6.72
C MET A 353 3.17 -16.93 7.73
N PRO A 354 4.40 -17.31 7.37
CA PRO A 354 5.27 -18.11 8.23
C PRO A 354 5.62 -17.40 9.54
N HIS A 355 5.81 -16.08 9.52
CA HIS A 355 6.21 -15.28 10.69
C HIS A 355 5.11 -14.31 11.15
N LEU A 356 3.92 -14.84 11.48
CA LEU A 356 2.72 -14.05 11.80
C LEU A 356 2.94 -13.04 12.94
N PHE A 357 3.62 -13.46 14.02
CA PHE A 357 3.88 -12.58 15.16
C PHE A 357 4.80 -11.41 14.77
N LEU A 358 5.86 -11.68 14.03
CA LEU A 358 6.77 -10.64 13.54
C LEU A 358 6.05 -9.68 12.59
N LEU A 359 5.21 -10.21 11.71
CA LEU A 359 4.37 -9.39 10.81
C LEU A 359 3.44 -8.47 11.60
N TRP A 360 2.83 -9.00 12.67
CA TRP A 360 1.97 -8.20 13.54
C TRP A 360 2.74 -7.09 14.24
N VAL A 361 3.88 -7.39 14.85
CA VAL A 361 4.74 -6.36 15.51
C VAL A 361 5.16 -5.31 14.48
N PHE A 362 5.61 -5.73 13.30
CA PHE A 362 6.02 -4.83 12.23
C PHE A 362 4.86 -3.94 11.76
N ALA A 363 3.66 -4.51 11.57
CA ALA A 363 2.47 -3.78 11.16
C ALA A 363 2.01 -2.75 12.20
N VAL A 364 2.07 -3.10 13.50
CA VAL A 364 1.79 -2.16 14.61
C VAL A 364 2.77 -0.98 14.57
N CYS A 365 4.07 -1.25 14.51
CA CYS A 365 5.08 -0.20 14.47
C CYS A 365 4.95 0.67 13.22
N ALA A 366 4.75 0.06 12.06
CA ALA A 366 4.60 0.79 10.80
C ALA A 366 3.35 1.68 10.79
N SER A 367 2.19 1.15 11.22
CA SER A 367 0.94 1.93 11.33
C SER A 367 1.06 3.07 12.34
N ALA A 368 1.75 2.83 13.48
CA ALA A 368 2.03 3.86 14.48
C ALA A 368 2.89 4.99 13.92
N VAL A 369 3.98 4.66 13.24
CA VAL A 369 4.89 5.65 12.63
C VAL A 369 4.18 6.48 11.56
N VAL A 370 3.39 5.83 10.69
CA VAL A 370 2.58 6.54 9.70
C VAL A 370 1.57 7.46 10.39
N GLY A 371 0.84 6.96 11.41
CA GLY A 371 -0.13 7.77 12.14
C GLY A 371 0.50 8.98 12.83
N VAL A 372 1.64 8.80 13.50
CA VAL A 372 2.41 9.89 14.13
C VAL A 372 2.91 10.88 13.08
N GLY A 373 3.40 10.39 11.93
CA GLY A 373 3.84 11.22 10.82
C GLY A 373 2.71 12.09 10.25
N VAL A 374 1.54 11.52 10.02
CA VAL A 374 0.34 12.24 9.57
C VAL A 374 -0.06 13.32 10.58
N GLN A 375 -0.07 13.01 11.89
CA GLN A 375 -0.36 14.00 12.93
C GLN A 375 0.65 15.16 12.92
N ALA A 376 1.94 14.86 12.73
CA ALA A 376 2.97 15.89 12.62
C ALA A 376 2.72 16.81 11.41
N VAL A 377 2.45 16.24 10.24
CA VAL A 377 2.17 17.00 9.01
C VAL A 377 0.92 17.88 9.18
N ILE A 378 -0.16 17.35 9.75
CA ILE A 378 -1.39 18.12 10.00
C ILE A 378 -1.12 19.25 11.01
N ALA A 379 -0.34 19.01 12.06
CA ALA A 379 -0.02 20.03 13.04
C ALA A 379 0.83 21.17 12.48
N VAL A 380 1.74 20.85 11.54
CA VAL A 380 2.61 21.83 10.88
C VAL A 380 1.86 22.67 9.85
N PHE A 381 1.09 22.02 8.96
CA PHE A 381 0.43 22.69 7.83
C PHE A 381 -1.02 23.09 8.09
N GLY A 382 -1.57 22.76 9.26
CA GLY A 382 -2.96 23.06 9.61
C GLY A 382 -3.96 22.43 8.65
N GLY A 383 -4.92 23.21 8.14
CA GLY A 383 -5.98 22.72 7.24
C GLY A 383 -5.47 22.08 5.94
N LEU A 384 -4.33 22.52 5.40
CA LEU A 384 -3.70 21.91 4.23
C LEU A 384 -2.94 20.62 4.56
N GLY A 385 -2.63 20.39 5.83
CA GLY A 385 -1.84 19.23 6.28
C GLY A 385 -2.48 17.90 5.91
N GLN A 386 -3.80 17.84 5.84
CA GLN A 386 -4.53 16.64 5.42
C GLN A 386 -4.26 16.32 3.93
N VAL A 387 -4.25 17.32 3.06
CA VAL A 387 -3.95 17.16 1.63
C VAL A 387 -2.48 16.79 1.45
N VAL A 388 -1.57 17.48 2.14
CA VAL A 388 -0.13 17.20 2.08
C VAL A 388 0.17 15.78 2.56
N SER A 389 -0.42 15.34 3.66
CA SER A 389 -0.24 13.98 4.17
C SER A 389 -0.83 12.93 3.23
N MET A 390 -1.97 13.20 2.57
CA MET A 390 -2.53 12.32 1.56
C MET A 390 -1.58 12.14 0.37
N PHE A 391 -0.99 13.24 -0.13
CA PHE A 391 -0.01 13.14 -1.21
C PHE A 391 1.21 12.33 -0.80
N PHE A 392 1.77 12.60 0.37
CA PHE A 392 3.01 11.95 0.82
C PHE A 392 2.81 10.47 1.16
N PHE A 393 1.80 10.12 1.94
CA PHE A 393 1.61 8.74 2.41
C PHE A 393 0.77 7.87 1.48
N VAL A 394 0.03 8.46 0.53
CA VAL A 394 -0.91 7.72 -0.33
C VAL A 394 -0.60 7.90 -1.81
N ALA A 395 -0.65 9.14 -2.31
CA ALA A 395 -0.58 9.38 -3.75
C ALA A 395 0.80 9.04 -4.33
N LEU A 396 1.87 9.52 -3.72
CA LEU A 396 3.24 9.24 -4.15
C LEU A 396 3.70 7.82 -3.80
N ALA A 397 3.04 7.19 -2.83
CA ALA A 397 3.38 5.86 -2.33
C ALA A 397 3.32 4.78 -3.41
N ILE A 398 2.27 4.74 -4.23
CA ILE A 398 2.03 3.66 -5.18
C ILE A 398 3.11 3.58 -6.28
N PRO A 399 3.43 4.67 -7.03
CA PRO A 399 4.44 4.60 -8.09
C PRO A 399 5.88 4.49 -7.57
N SER A 400 6.16 4.93 -6.34
CA SER A 400 7.49 4.89 -5.75
C SER A 400 7.74 3.69 -4.83
N ALA A 401 6.73 2.88 -4.54
CA ALA A 401 6.84 1.72 -3.65
C ALA A 401 7.75 0.61 -4.20
N GLY A 402 7.94 0.51 -5.51
CA GLY A 402 8.71 -0.58 -6.12
C GLY A 402 8.04 -1.95 -5.99
N ALA A 403 6.75 -1.99 -5.64
CA ALA A 403 6.05 -3.23 -5.36
C ALA A 403 5.18 -3.69 -6.54
N THR A 404 4.54 -2.76 -7.23
CA THR A 404 3.78 -3.01 -8.47
C THR A 404 4.67 -2.86 -9.69
N ILE A 405 5.53 -1.83 -9.72
CA ILE A 405 6.53 -1.60 -10.76
C ILE A 405 7.89 -1.53 -10.08
N PRO A 406 8.92 -2.24 -10.55
CA PRO A 406 10.25 -2.16 -9.96
C PRO A 406 10.82 -0.74 -10.14
N LEU A 407 11.64 -0.29 -9.21
CA LEU A 407 12.24 1.05 -9.28
C LEU A 407 13.15 1.22 -10.49
N GLU A 408 13.69 0.13 -10.98
CA GLU A 408 14.48 0.06 -12.19
C GLU A 408 13.65 0.40 -13.46
N ALA A 409 12.32 0.26 -13.38
CA ALA A 409 11.40 0.51 -14.49
C ALA A 409 10.56 1.80 -14.32
N VAL A 410 10.93 2.68 -13.38
CA VAL A 410 10.28 4.00 -13.22
C VAL A 410 11.23 5.13 -13.54
N PRO A 411 10.72 6.33 -13.93
CA PRO A 411 11.54 7.51 -14.17
C PRO A 411 12.38 7.91 -12.94
N GLY A 412 13.52 8.58 -13.17
CA GLY A 412 14.51 8.91 -12.14
C GLY A 412 13.93 9.64 -10.92
N PHE A 413 12.93 10.51 -11.10
CA PHE A 413 12.23 11.20 -10.02
C PHE A 413 11.59 10.23 -9.02
N TYR A 414 10.83 9.23 -9.49
CA TYR A 414 10.18 8.24 -8.62
C TYR A 414 11.20 7.29 -7.99
N ARG A 415 12.29 6.99 -8.69
CA ARG A 415 13.42 6.21 -8.17
C ARG A 415 14.09 6.92 -6.99
N PHE A 416 14.32 8.22 -7.12
CA PHE A 416 14.84 9.06 -6.02
C PHE A 416 13.85 9.11 -4.85
N LEU A 417 12.59 9.42 -5.12
CA LEU A 417 11.53 9.49 -4.11
C LEU A 417 11.38 8.17 -3.34
N GLY A 418 11.43 7.04 -4.04
CA GLY A 418 11.34 5.70 -3.46
C GLY A 418 12.45 5.37 -2.45
N GLN A 419 13.54 6.14 -2.38
CA GLN A 419 14.55 5.95 -1.35
C GLN A 419 14.06 6.36 0.04
N PHE A 420 13.15 7.32 0.11
CA PHE A 420 12.66 7.93 1.36
C PHE A 420 11.20 7.63 1.63
N GLU A 421 10.45 7.19 0.63
CA GLU A 421 9.02 7.01 0.70
C GLU A 421 8.65 5.85 1.66
N PRO A 422 7.75 6.10 2.64
CA PRO A 422 7.41 5.13 3.69
C PRO A 422 6.83 3.81 3.16
N MET A 423 5.97 3.86 2.14
CA MET A 423 5.32 2.66 1.57
C MET A 423 6.32 1.65 1.02
N ARG A 424 7.39 2.12 0.38
CA ARG A 424 8.47 1.24 -0.09
C ARG A 424 9.16 0.53 1.05
N GLN A 425 9.50 1.27 2.11
CA GLN A 425 10.21 0.70 3.26
C GLN A 425 9.33 -0.33 3.97
N ILE A 426 8.06 0.02 4.19
CA ILE A 426 7.07 -0.87 4.79
C ILE A 426 6.83 -2.08 3.88
N GLY A 427 6.67 -1.86 2.58
CA GLY A 427 6.50 -2.93 1.59
C GLY A 427 7.69 -3.89 1.52
N GLY A 428 8.91 -3.36 1.60
CA GLY A 428 10.14 -4.16 1.67
C GLY A 428 10.18 -5.03 2.93
N GLY A 429 9.84 -4.46 4.09
CA GLY A 429 9.76 -5.21 5.35
C GLY A 429 8.70 -6.31 5.34
N VAL A 430 7.49 -5.99 4.89
CA VAL A 430 6.41 -6.99 4.76
C VAL A 430 6.80 -8.10 3.78
N ARG A 431 7.40 -7.74 2.64
CA ARG A 431 7.89 -8.72 1.64
C ARG A 431 8.94 -9.64 2.25
N ALA A 432 9.92 -9.10 2.98
CA ALA A 432 10.94 -9.90 3.65
C ALA A 432 10.33 -10.88 4.66
N ILE A 433 9.33 -10.46 5.41
CA ILE A 433 8.65 -11.30 6.42
C ILE A 433 7.79 -12.39 5.77
N VAL A 434 7.07 -12.05 4.69
CA VAL A 434 6.08 -12.96 4.09
C VAL A 434 6.72 -13.93 3.09
N TYR A 435 7.74 -13.48 2.33
CA TYR A 435 8.30 -14.26 1.22
C TYR A 435 9.74 -14.73 1.42
N PHE A 436 10.54 -14.02 2.21
CA PHE A 436 11.97 -14.25 2.32
C PHE A 436 12.40 -14.63 3.75
N ASP A 437 11.56 -15.41 4.43
CA ASP A 437 11.85 -16.00 5.75
C ASP A 437 12.37 -14.98 6.79
N ALA A 438 11.83 -13.75 6.73
CA ALA A 438 12.23 -12.63 7.59
C ALA A 438 13.73 -12.28 7.54
N ARG A 439 14.40 -12.56 6.43
CA ARG A 439 15.83 -12.23 6.25
C ARG A 439 16.06 -10.73 6.38
N ALA A 440 17.07 -10.35 7.14
CA ALA A 440 17.44 -8.96 7.37
C ALA A 440 17.87 -8.25 6.08
N ASP A 441 18.65 -8.96 5.23
CA ASP A 441 19.19 -8.46 3.95
C ASP A 441 18.17 -8.44 2.81
N ALA A 442 17.00 -9.09 3.00
CA ALA A 442 15.87 -9.01 2.07
C ALA A 442 15.04 -7.73 2.20
N GLY A 443 15.52 -6.75 2.96
CA GLY A 443 14.89 -5.45 3.17
C GLY A 443 14.30 -5.20 4.56
N LEU A 444 14.24 -6.20 5.45
CA LEU A 444 13.68 -6.06 6.79
C LEU A 444 14.51 -5.11 7.67
N GLN A 445 15.83 -5.24 7.65
CA GLN A 445 16.72 -4.34 8.40
C GLN A 445 16.54 -2.88 7.97
N ARG A 446 16.54 -2.64 6.66
CA ARG A 446 16.32 -1.30 6.09
C ARG A 446 14.96 -0.75 6.51
N ALA A 447 13.91 -1.57 6.50
CA ALA A 447 12.57 -1.18 6.89
C ALA A 447 12.53 -0.70 8.35
N TRP A 448 13.14 -1.43 9.28
CA TRP A 448 13.22 -1.02 10.68
C TRP A 448 14.00 0.29 10.88
N ILE A 449 15.14 0.44 10.21
CA ILE A 449 15.94 1.67 10.28
C ILE A 449 15.13 2.87 9.76
N MET A 450 14.45 2.71 8.63
CA MET A 450 13.68 3.79 8.03
C MET A 450 12.40 4.13 8.81
N LEU A 451 11.77 3.15 9.47
CA LEU A 451 10.67 3.40 10.39
C LEU A 451 11.14 4.20 11.62
N ALA A 452 12.28 3.82 12.21
CA ALA A 452 12.86 4.57 13.33
C ALA A 452 13.22 6.00 12.92
N LEU A 453 13.86 6.17 11.77
CA LEU A 453 14.21 7.49 11.23
C LEU A 453 12.96 8.34 10.97
N GLY A 454 11.93 7.76 10.34
CA GLY A 454 10.65 8.43 10.07
C GLY A 454 9.96 8.88 11.36
N LEU A 455 9.98 8.04 12.40
CA LEU A 455 9.45 8.40 13.72
C LEU A 455 10.21 9.59 14.33
N VAL A 456 11.54 9.54 14.31
CA VAL A 456 12.39 10.64 14.83
C VAL A 456 12.10 11.94 14.09
N ILE A 457 12.05 11.90 12.75
CA ILE A 457 11.72 13.07 11.94
C ILE A 457 10.34 13.61 12.29
N ALA A 458 9.33 12.76 12.39
CA ALA A 458 7.97 13.15 12.74
C ALA A 458 7.87 13.81 14.12
N LEU A 459 8.57 13.26 15.11
CA LEU A 459 8.63 13.82 16.47
C LEU A 459 9.38 15.16 16.49
N VAL A 460 10.55 15.23 15.88
CA VAL A 460 11.38 16.46 15.89
C VAL A 460 10.68 17.59 15.15
N LEU A 461 10.19 17.35 13.93
CA LEU A 461 9.51 18.37 13.15
C LEU A 461 8.16 18.74 13.75
N GLY A 462 7.34 17.75 14.11
CA GLY A 462 6.01 17.98 14.67
C GLY A 462 6.06 18.75 15.98
N LEU A 463 6.80 18.24 16.96
CA LEU A 463 6.91 18.87 18.28
C LEU A 463 7.74 20.18 18.22
N GLY A 464 8.80 20.21 17.43
CA GLY A 464 9.64 21.40 17.30
C GLY A 464 8.90 22.58 16.70
N ILE A 465 8.17 22.37 15.60
CA ILE A 465 7.42 23.43 14.93
C ILE A 465 6.21 23.87 15.78
N THR A 466 5.48 22.93 16.39
CA THR A 466 4.36 23.30 17.28
C THR A 466 4.83 24.03 18.54
N HIS A 467 5.99 23.65 19.09
CA HIS A 467 6.62 24.38 20.17
C HIS A 467 7.02 25.81 19.76
N TRP A 468 7.56 25.96 18.56
CA TRP A 468 7.88 27.28 18.02
C TRP A 468 6.61 28.13 17.82
N TYR A 469 5.48 27.53 17.36
CA TYR A 469 4.19 28.19 17.26
C TYR A 469 3.68 28.66 18.64
N ASP A 470 3.75 27.78 19.65
CA ASP A 470 3.35 28.13 21.04
C ASP A 470 4.19 29.29 21.59
N ARG A 471 5.53 29.28 21.34
CA ARG A 471 6.42 30.40 21.76
C ARG A 471 6.15 31.72 21.04
N ARG A 472 5.68 31.67 19.80
CA ARG A 472 5.30 32.85 19.01
C ARG A 472 3.91 33.38 19.35
N GLY A 473 3.18 32.72 20.26
CA GLY A 473 1.83 33.13 20.67
C GLY A 473 0.75 32.79 19.64
N TYR A 474 1.03 31.92 18.65
CA TYR A 474 0.02 31.42 17.70
C TYR A 474 -0.89 30.39 18.38
N GLN A 475 -1.67 30.86 19.38
CA GLN A 475 -2.61 30.01 20.10
C GLN A 475 -3.78 29.61 19.20
N ARG A 476 -4.43 28.47 19.49
CA ARG A 476 -5.61 27.98 18.75
C ARG A 476 -6.87 28.76 19.11
N ILE A 477 -6.90 29.39 20.29
CA ILE A 477 -8.00 30.19 20.81
C ILE A 477 -7.54 31.63 20.88
N HIS A 478 -8.31 32.54 20.32
CA HIS A 478 -8.02 33.97 20.47
C HIS A 478 -8.33 34.39 21.91
N PRO A 479 -7.45 35.17 22.58
CA PRO A 479 -7.70 35.63 23.97
C PRO A 479 -9.05 36.27 24.18
N ALA A 480 -9.61 36.96 23.17
CA ALA A 480 -10.94 37.58 23.21
C ALA A 480 -12.09 36.57 23.32
N GLU A 481 -11.90 35.29 22.93
CA GLU A 481 -12.91 34.24 23.05
C GLU A 481 -12.95 33.61 24.45
N LEU A 482 -11.92 33.85 25.26
CA LEU A 482 -11.82 33.40 26.67
C LEU A 482 -12.43 34.40 27.65
N THR A 483 -12.71 35.65 27.21
CA THR A 483 -13.36 36.66 28.05
C THR A 483 -14.87 36.42 28.01
N PRO A 484 -15.53 36.06 29.12
CA PRO A 484 -16.98 36.00 29.13
C PRO A 484 -17.51 37.37 28.67
N PRO A 485 -18.60 37.42 27.90
CA PRO A 485 -19.18 38.69 27.50
C PRO A 485 -19.37 39.53 28.77
N SER A 486 -18.63 40.62 28.86
CA SER A 486 -18.77 41.60 29.95
C SER A 486 -20.24 41.92 30.05
N GLY A 487 -20.86 41.52 31.15
CA GLY A 487 -22.28 41.78 31.38
C GLY A 487 -22.57 43.21 31.06
N GLY A 488 -23.47 43.41 30.09
CA GLY A 488 -23.99 44.74 29.82
C GLY A 488 -24.45 45.37 31.13
N PRO A 489 -24.36 46.68 31.26
CA PRO A 489 -24.74 47.36 32.48
C PRO A 489 -26.16 46.96 32.84
N ALA A 490 -26.34 46.43 34.05
CA ALA A 490 -27.64 46.30 34.68
C ALA A 490 -28.16 47.73 34.86
N GLY A 491 -29.01 48.18 33.94
CA GLY A 491 -29.80 49.38 34.03
C GLY A 491 -31.25 49.03 34.28
#